data_6f4d0a370d0f55dad078c3d1573d5f1a
#
_entry.id   6f4d0a370d0f55dad078c3d1573d5f1a
#
_cell.length_a   1.000
_cell.length_b   1.000
_cell.length_c   1.000
_cell.angle_alpha   90.00
_cell.angle_beta   90.00
_cell.angle_gamma   90.00
#
_symmetry.space_group_name_H-M   'P 1'
#
loop_
_entity.id
_entity.type
_entity.pdbx_description
1 polymer ?
#
loop_
_entity_poly.entity_id
_entity_poly.type
_entity_poly.pdbx_seq_one_letter_code
_entity_poly.pdbx_strand_id
1 'polypeptide(L)'
;MIFVECYGKNVYIDDELVGYILPSGDFFTNGHKFGTMSDQGEIYLQGEYVGFIDENYDIIINGESGGYVNDNKDLIFSSQALLKNN
;
A
#
# COMPACT_ATOMS: atom_id res chain seq x y z
N MET A 1 -13.05 4.10 -7.85
CA MET A 1 -12.19 5.24 -7.49
C MET A 1 -10.79 4.99 -8.00
N ILE A 2 -10.10 6.03 -8.44
CA ILE A 2 -8.75 5.89 -9.01
C ILE A 2 -7.74 6.41 -8.00
N PHE A 3 -6.71 5.62 -7.73
CA PHE A 3 -5.72 5.92 -6.70
C PHE A 3 -4.34 6.30 -7.26
N VAL A 4 -4.28 6.80 -8.50
CA VAL A 4 -3.01 7.28 -9.06
C VAL A 4 -2.44 8.45 -8.25
N GLU A 5 -3.26 9.11 -7.45
CA GLU A 5 -2.80 10.18 -6.58
C GLU A 5 -1.80 9.71 -5.53
N CYS A 6 -1.75 8.40 -5.27
CA CYS A 6 -0.76 7.82 -4.35
C CYS A 6 0.57 7.52 -5.04
N TYR A 7 0.62 7.58 -6.37
CA TYR A 7 1.87 7.33 -7.09
C TYR A 7 2.86 8.46 -6.81
N GLY A 8 4.10 8.10 -6.57
CA GLY A 8 5.13 9.07 -6.22
C GLY A 8 5.16 9.42 -4.73
N LYS A 9 4.33 8.77 -3.93
CA LYS A 9 4.23 9.03 -2.49
C LYS A 9 4.97 7.96 -1.70
N ASN A 10 4.95 8.11 -0.39
CA ASN A 10 5.73 7.26 0.52
C ASN A 10 4.90 6.11 1.07
N VAL A 11 5.60 5.08 1.54
CA VAL A 11 4.98 3.93 2.21
C VAL A 11 5.55 3.84 3.61
N TYR A 12 4.65 3.72 4.59
CA TYR A 12 5.01 3.59 6.00
C TYR A 12 4.47 2.27 6.53
N ILE A 13 5.19 1.67 7.47
CA ILE A 13 4.69 0.52 8.24
C ILE A 13 4.84 0.90 9.71
N ASP A 14 3.72 0.88 10.46
CA ASP A 14 3.67 1.28 11.87
C ASP A 14 4.29 2.68 12.07
N ASP A 15 3.92 3.59 11.14
CA ASP A 15 4.36 5.00 11.16
C ASP A 15 5.84 5.20 10.89
N GLU A 16 6.53 4.16 10.44
CA GLU A 16 7.94 4.26 10.07
C GLU A 16 8.07 4.22 8.55
N LEU A 17 8.82 5.18 7.99
CA LEU A 17 9.03 5.25 6.54
C LEU A 17 9.85 4.05 6.09
N VAL A 18 9.29 3.24 5.20
CA VAL A 18 9.98 2.05 4.70
C VAL A 18 10.24 2.08 3.20
N GLY A 19 9.55 2.93 2.45
CA GLY A 19 9.74 2.94 1.02
C GLY A 19 8.88 3.99 0.33
N TYR A 20 8.70 3.80 -0.97
CA TYR A 20 7.95 4.76 -1.78
C TYR A 20 7.26 4.04 -2.93
N ILE A 21 6.33 4.76 -3.57
CA ILE A 21 5.57 4.26 -4.72
C ILE A 21 6.05 5.03 -5.95
N LEU A 22 6.53 4.31 -6.95
CA LEU A 22 6.94 4.93 -8.21
C LEU A 22 5.72 5.43 -8.99
N PRO A 23 5.91 6.33 -9.95
CA PRO A 23 4.81 6.75 -10.82
C PRO A 23 4.16 5.58 -11.58
N SER A 24 4.85 4.46 -11.70
CA SER A 24 4.29 3.25 -12.32
C SER A 24 3.35 2.48 -11.39
N GLY A 25 3.32 2.83 -10.09
CA GLY A 25 2.55 2.11 -9.10
C GLY A 25 3.36 1.04 -8.36
N ASP A 26 4.63 0.87 -8.70
CA ASP A 26 5.47 -0.13 -8.04
C ASP A 26 5.95 0.37 -6.68
N PHE A 27 5.96 -0.51 -5.70
CA PHE A 27 6.47 -0.23 -4.35
C PHE A 27 7.95 -0.62 -4.28
N PHE A 28 8.78 0.30 -3.79
CA PHE A 28 10.22 0.07 -3.65
C PHE A 28 10.70 0.39 -2.25
N THR A 29 11.65 -0.41 -1.78
CA THR A 29 12.41 -0.14 -0.55
C THR A 29 13.86 -0.52 -0.81
N ASN A 30 14.79 0.40 -0.51
CA ASN A 30 16.23 0.16 -0.68
C ASN A 30 16.59 -0.34 -2.09
N GLY A 31 15.90 0.20 -3.11
CA GLY A 31 16.17 -0.18 -4.50
C GLY A 31 15.55 -1.50 -4.93
N HIS A 32 14.75 -2.14 -4.09
CA HIS A 32 14.11 -3.41 -4.42
C HIS A 32 12.60 -3.24 -4.49
N LYS A 33 12.00 -3.78 -5.55
CA LYS A 33 10.55 -3.79 -5.68
C LYS A 33 9.97 -4.84 -4.74
N PHE A 34 8.98 -4.45 -3.92
CA PHE A 34 8.33 -5.40 -3.04
C PHE A 34 6.83 -5.55 -3.32
N GLY A 35 6.27 -4.76 -4.21
CA GLY A 35 4.86 -4.88 -4.54
C GLY A 35 4.44 -3.89 -5.60
N THR A 36 3.13 -3.81 -5.81
CA THR A 36 2.58 -2.86 -6.76
C THR A 36 1.13 -2.55 -6.37
N MET A 37 0.64 -1.40 -6.80
CA MET A 37 -0.73 -1.01 -6.59
C MET A 37 -1.32 -0.58 -7.93
N SER A 38 -2.48 -1.12 -8.27
CA SER A 38 -3.19 -0.70 -9.47
C SER A 38 -3.81 0.68 -9.25
N ASP A 39 -4.20 1.33 -10.35
CA ASP A 39 -4.88 2.62 -10.25
C ASP A 39 -6.27 2.50 -9.64
N GLN A 40 -6.81 1.28 -9.51
CA GLN A 40 -8.06 1.01 -8.83
C GLN A 40 -7.87 0.73 -7.34
N GLY A 41 -6.64 0.82 -6.83
CA GLY A 41 -6.36 0.63 -5.42
C GLY A 41 -6.12 -0.83 -5.03
N GLU A 42 -5.97 -1.73 -5.98
CA GLU A 42 -5.67 -3.13 -5.67
C GLU A 42 -4.20 -3.27 -5.33
N ILE A 43 -3.89 -3.98 -4.25
CA ILE A 43 -2.54 -4.08 -3.72
C ILE A 43 -2.04 -5.50 -3.88
N TYR A 44 -0.85 -5.62 -4.45
CA TYR A 44 -0.15 -6.88 -4.67
C TYR A 44 1.20 -6.81 -3.96
N LEU A 45 1.54 -7.86 -3.23
CA LEU A 45 2.87 -7.97 -2.61
C LEU A 45 3.50 -9.25 -3.13
N GLN A 46 4.71 -9.09 -3.69
CA GLN A 46 5.45 -10.22 -4.26
C GLN A 46 4.61 -11.01 -5.26
N GLY A 47 3.83 -10.29 -6.06
CA GLY A 47 3.02 -10.90 -7.11
C GLY A 47 1.69 -11.46 -6.66
N GLU A 48 1.37 -11.41 -5.38
CA GLU A 48 0.11 -11.95 -4.86
C GLU A 48 -0.83 -10.83 -4.45
N TYR A 49 -2.08 -10.96 -4.83
CA TYR A 49 -3.11 -10.01 -4.41
C TYR A 49 -3.34 -10.15 -2.90
N VAL A 50 -3.22 -9.05 -2.17
CA VAL A 50 -3.38 -9.08 -0.72
C VAL A 50 -4.49 -8.18 -0.22
N GLY A 51 -4.96 -7.23 -1.00
CA GLY A 51 -6.01 -6.33 -0.54
C GLY A 51 -6.24 -5.15 -1.45
N PHE A 52 -6.88 -4.14 -0.90
CA PHE A 52 -7.28 -2.97 -1.70
C PHE A 52 -7.48 -1.77 -0.80
N ILE A 53 -7.53 -0.59 -1.43
CA ILE A 53 -7.90 0.65 -0.75
C ILE A 53 -9.37 0.91 -1.06
N ASP A 54 -10.20 1.10 -0.01
CA ASP A 54 -11.61 1.34 -0.23
C ASP A 54 -11.88 2.84 -0.46
N GLU A 55 -13.15 3.18 -0.67
CA GLU A 55 -13.53 4.54 -0.99
C GLU A 55 -13.35 5.52 0.18
N ASN A 56 -13.16 5.00 1.39
CA ASN A 56 -12.90 5.81 2.57
C ASN A 56 -11.40 5.96 2.84
N TYR A 57 -10.55 5.51 1.92
CA TYR A 57 -9.08 5.53 2.06
C TYR A 57 -8.58 4.61 3.18
N ASP A 58 -9.36 3.60 3.51
CA ASP A 58 -8.88 2.53 4.40
C ASP A 58 -8.23 1.45 3.55
N ILE A 59 -7.13 0.90 4.06
CA ILE A 59 -6.45 -0.21 3.40
C ILE A 59 -6.98 -1.50 4.01
N ILE A 60 -7.52 -2.38 3.17
CA ILE A 60 -8.09 -3.66 3.61
C ILE A 60 -7.15 -4.76 3.16
N ILE A 61 -6.64 -5.54 4.11
CA ILE A 61 -5.72 -6.65 3.84
C ILE A 61 -6.37 -7.93 4.35
N ASN A 62 -6.57 -8.89 3.45
CA ASN A 62 -7.20 -10.17 3.80
C ASN A 62 -8.55 -9.99 4.51
N GLY A 63 -9.33 -8.98 4.09
CA GLY A 63 -10.65 -8.72 4.63
C GLY A 63 -10.68 -7.95 5.94
N GLU A 64 -9.52 -7.52 6.46
CA GLU A 64 -9.44 -6.78 7.71
C GLU A 64 -8.75 -5.45 7.49
N SER A 65 -8.96 -4.51 8.40
CA SER A 65 -8.27 -3.23 8.32
C SER A 65 -6.75 -3.45 8.41
N GLY A 66 -6.04 -2.97 7.40
CA GLY A 66 -4.58 -3.10 7.33
C GLY A 66 -3.86 -1.78 7.31
N GLY A 67 -4.58 -0.67 7.47
CA GLY A 67 -3.97 0.64 7.45
C GLY A 67 -4.86 1.67 6.81
N TYR A 68 -4.26 2.75 6.34
CA TYR A 68 -5.03 3.84 5.73
C TYR A 68 -4.14 4.67 4.81
N VAL A 69 -4.77 5.48 3.97
CA VAL A 69 -4.10 6.47 3.14
C VAL A 69 -4.29 7.82 3.85
N ASN A 70 -3.18 8.51 4.15
CA ASN A 70 -3.26 9.76 4.89
C ASN A 70 -3.60 10.95 3.97
N ASP A 71 -3.65 12.14 4.54
CA ASP A 71 -4.02 13.35 3.79
C ASP A 71 -3.00 13.70 2.71
N ASN A 72 -1.76 13.26 2.85
CA ASN A 72 -0.71 13.45 1.84
C ASN A 72 -0.73 12.38 0.76
N LYS A 73 -1.67 11.44 0.85
CA LYS A 73 -1.81 10.31 -0.06
C LYS A 73 -0.67 9.29 0.08
N ASP A 74 0.01 9.30 1.21
CA ASP A 74 0.96 8.25 1.56
C ASP A 74 0.20 7.04 2.10
N LEU A 75 0.75 5.85 1.90
CA LEU A 75 0.16 4.62 2.40
C LEU A 75 0.78 4.27 3.76
N ILE A 76 -0.08 4.04 4.74
CA ILE A 76 0.32 3.68 6.11
C ILE A 76 -0.21 2.28 6.37
N PHE A 77 0.68 1.29 6.48
CA PHE A 77 0.32 -0.10 6.75
C PHE A 77 0.54 -0.44 8.21
N SER A 78 -0.23 -1.42 8.68
CA SER A 78 0.00 -2.04 9.98
C SER A 78 0.80 -3.33 9.76
N SER A 79 1.89 -3.49 10.49
CA SER A 79 2.71 -4.70 10.38
C SER A 79 1.92 -5.95 10.79
N GLN A 80 0.99 -5.84 11.73
CA GLN A 80 0.17 -6.97 12.13
C GLN A 80 -0.67 -7.51 10.99
N ALA A 81 -1.25 -6.60 10.19
CA ALA A 81 -2.04 -7.04 9.04
C ALA A 81 -1.18 -7.74 8.00
N LEU A 82 0.04 -7.24 7.78
CA LEU A 82 0.95 -7.84 6.82
C LEU A 82 1.44 -9.21 7.28
N LEU A 83 1.69 -9.37 8.58
CA LEU A 83 2.14 -10.64 9.14
C LEU A 83 1.08 -11.73 9.05
N LYS A 84 -0.20 -11.35 9.12
CA LYS A 84 -1.29 -12.31 9.00
C LYS A 84 -1.44 -12.85 7.59
N ASN A 85 -0.67 -12.34 6.67
CA ASN A 85 -0.79 -12.69 5.26
C ASN A 85 -0.07 -14.00 4.90
N ASN A 86 0.23 -14.81 5.85
CA ASN A 86 0.89 -16.10 5.61
C ASN A 86 -0.12 -17.21 5.36
#